data_4231fcf7e8305c2dd8cf6bde3f4be41f
#
_entry.id   4231fcf7e8305c2dd8cf6bde3f4be41f
#
_cell.length_a   1.000
_cell.length_b   1.000
_cell.length_c   1.000
_cell.angle_alpha   90.00
_cell.angle_beta   90.00
_cell.angle_gamma   90.00
#
_symmetry.space_group_name_H-M   'P 1'
#
loop_
_entity.id
_entity.type
_entity.pdbx_description
1 polymer ?
#
loop_
_entity_poly.entity_id
_entity_poly.type
_entity_poly.pdbx_seq_one_letter_code
_entity_poly.pdbx_strand_id
1 'polypeptide(L)'
;MTVSTPGIRPVVSALALAVAAGLGDARAASPETAFTVTIESVTTPTTLKLPDGSGAPAPLSPGVAYVGKEASPFFAVGKPASKGLQMQAEAGMPDGIAAEVKGAVKFGRNEPVTVTARPGDRFTFAVMFGQSNDLFYAPKGGSMALFDKAGRPILGDRTAEVALYDAGTEVNQIPGVGPDQGPRQKTWRQGELEHGTVWPVRDAWAYPPLAEVIRVTVSAAPSS
;
A
#
# COMPACT_ATOMS: atom_id res chain seq x y z
N MET A 1 -77.28 -54.68 42.13
CA MET A 1 -76.00 -54.09 42.57
C MET A 1 -75.08 -53.96 41.36
N THR A 2 -75.04 -52.84 40.77
CA THR A 2 -74.20 -52.51 39.54
C THR A 2 -73.02 -51.68 40.00
N VAL A 3 -71.84 -52.21 39.86
CA VAL A 3 -70.56 -51.54 40.21
C VAL A 3 -70.11 -50.79 38.93
N SER A 4 -70.00 -49.47 39.01
CA SER A 4 -69.55 -48.58 37.99
C SER A 4 -68.04 -48.39 38.08
N THR A 5 -67.28 -48.67 37.00
CA THR A 5 -65.84 -48.51 36.88
C THR A 5 -65.52 -47.13 36.32
N PRO A 6 -64.59 -46.35 36.89
CA PRO A 6 -64.25 -45.03 36.38
C PRO A 6 -63.25 -45.17 35.22
N GLY A 7 -63.56 -44.53 34.09
CA GLY A 7 -62.72 -44.49 32.92
C GLY A 7 -61.48 -43.56 33.08
N ILE A 8 -60.32 -44.04 32.69
CA ILE A 8 -59.06 -43.31 32.63
C ILE A 8 -59.04 -42.51 31.35
N ARG A 9 -58.95 -41.22 31.43
CA ARG A 9 -58.71 -40.30 30.25
C ARG A 9 -57.20 -40.18 30.00
N PRO A 10 -56.73 -40.35 28.77
CA PRO A 10 -55.32 -40.09 28.47
C PRO A 10 -55.07 -38.56 28.38
N VAL A 11 -54.07 -38.10 29.11
CA VAL A 11 -53.51 -36.74 28.98
C VAL A 11 -52.57 -36.73 27.78
N VAL A 12 -52.95 -36.04 26.72
CA VAL A 12 -52.07 -35.82 25.57
C VAL A 12 -51.25 -34.57 25.87
N SER A 13 -49.98 -34.76 26.24
CA SER A 13 -49.02 -33.63 26.35
C SER A 13 -48.58 -33.27 24.94
N ALA A 14 -49.00 -32.11 24.48
CA ALA A 14 -48.48 -31.47 23.30
C ALA A 14 -47.11 -30.86 23.60
N LEU A 15 -46.04 -31.47 23.10
CA LEU A 15 -44.69 -30.90 23.15
C LEU A 15 -44.59 -29.83 22.01
N ALA A 16 -44.64 -28.56 22.37
CA ALA A 16 -44.39 -27.46 21.45
C ALA A 16 -42.89 -27.34 21.20
N LEU A 17 -42.46 -27.77 20.03
CA LEU A 17 -41.07 -27.58 19.55
C LEU A 17 -40.92 -26.12 19.11
N ALA A 18 -40.32 -25.27 19.94
CA ALA A 18 -39.95 -23.92 19.56
C ALA A 18 -38.71 -23.98 18.65
N VAL A 19 -38.92 -23.83 17.33
CA VAL A 19 -37.85 -23.59 16.39
C VAL A 19 -37.42 -22.15 16.56
N ALA A 20 -36.34 -21.92 17.30
CA ALA A 20 -35.64 -20.65 17.32
C ALA A 20 -34.96 -20.46 15.96
N ALA A 21 -35.63 -19.75 15.03
CA ALA A 21 -34.98 -19.26 13.83
C ALA A 21 -33.92 -18.25 14.26
N GLY A 22 -32.67 -18.65 14.28
CA GLY A 22 -31.54 -17.76 14.44
C GLY A 22 -31.50 -16.80 13.24
N LEU A 23 -32.02 -15.59 13.45
CA LEU A 23 -31.76 -14.45 12.57
C LEU A 23 -30.26 -14.14 12.73
N GLY A 24 -29.44 -14.78 11.92
CA GLY A 24 -28.08 -14.34 11.74
C GLY A 24 -28.13 -12.91 11.23
N ASP A 25 -27.65 -11.95 12.04
CA ASP A 25 -27.41 -10.57 11.61
C ASP A 25 -26.48 -10.61 10.38
N ALA A 26 -27.06 -10.65 9.19
CA ALA A 26 -26.34 -10.32 7.98
C ALA A 26 -25.97 -8.84 8.06
N ARG A 27 -24.86 -8.55 8.73
CA ARG A 27 -24.28 -7.21 8.80
C ARG A 27 -24.05 -6.77 7.38
N ALA A 28 -24.87 -5.85 6.88
CA ALA A 28 -24.71 -5.30 5.56
C ALA A 28 -23.26 -4.85 5.37
N ALA A 29 -22.63 -5.33 4.30
CA ALA A 29 -21.26 -4.92 4.01
C ALA A 29 -21.23 -3.39 3.90
N SER A 30 -20.29 -2.75 4.59
CA SER A 30 -20.11 -1.30 4.51
C SER A 30 -19.99 -0.88 3.04
N PRO A 31 -20.63 0.23 2.62
CA PRO A 31 -20.58 0.67 1.23
C PRO A 31 -19.15 0.93 0.78
N GLU A 32 -18.88 0.68 -0.48
CA GLU A 32 -17.62 1.05 -1.11
C GLU A 32 -17.57 2.55 -1.35
N THR A 33 -16.39 3.11 -1.19
CA THR A 33 -16.10 4.51 -1.52
C THR A 33 -14.98 4.54 -2.55
N ALA A 34 -15.17 5.29 -3.61
CA ALA A 34 -14.13 5.52 -4.60
C ALA A 34 -13.26 6.72 -4.20
N PHE A 35 -11.96 6.54 -4.28
CA PHE A 35 -10.94 7.55 -3.99
C PHE A 35 -10.08 7.79 -5.23
N THR A 36 -9.69 9.03 -5.42
CA THR A 36 -8.59 9.39 -6.31
C THR A 36 -7.36 9.69 -5.45
N VAL A 37 -6.29 8.95 -5.66
CA VAL A 37 -5.01 9.18 -4.99
C VAL A 37 -4.03 9.70 -6.02
N THR A 38 -3.46 10.87 -5.75
CA THR A 38 -2.44 11.49 -6.59
C THR A 38 -1.10 11.39 -5.89
N ILE A 39 -0.12 10.80 -6.58
CA ILE A 39 1.25 10.64 -6.12
C ILE A 39 2.13 11.42 -7.09
N GLU A 40 2.60 12.58 -6.67
CA GLU A 40 3.29 13.54 -7.53
C GLU A 40 4.75 13.69 -7.15
N SER A 41 5.61 13.77 -8.18
CA SER A 41 6.96 14.31 -8.02
C SER A 41 6.88 15.83 -8.01
N VAL A 42 7.27 16.45 -6.89
CA VAL A 42 7.28 17.91 -6.72
C VAL A 42 8.69 18.50 -6.84
N THR A 43 9.63 17.73 -7.37
CA THR A 43 11.04 18.08 -7.44
C THR A 43 11.31 19.20 -8.44
N THR A 44 12.32 20.01 -8.14
CA THR A 44 12.90 21.02 -9.01
C THR A 44 14.22 20.51 -9.63
N PRO A 45 14.82 21.19 -10.61
CA PRO A 45 16.13 20.81 -11.15
C PRO A 45 17.27 20.79 -10.11
N THR A 46 17.08 21.37 -8.92
CA THR A 46 18.09 21.50 -7.87
C THR A 46 17.66 20.90 -6.52
N THR A 47 16.60 20.10 -6.49
CA THR A 47 16.07 19.51 -5.25
C THR A 47 17.12 18.62 -4.57
N LEU A 48 17.82 17.77 -5.31
CA LEU A 48 18.93 16.99 -4.78
C LEU A 48 20.21 17.81 -4.80
N LYS A 49 20.90 17.94 -3.66
CA LYS A 49 22.20 18.59 -3.56
C LYS A 49 23.29 17.58 -3.82
N LEU A 50 24.19 17.88 -4.78
CA LEU A 50 25.31 17.01 -5.13
C LEU A 50 26.56 17.38 -4.34
N PRO A 51 27.54 16.47 -4.21
CA PRO A 51 28.77 16.71 -3.45
C PRO A 51 29.62 17.87 -3.96
N ASP A 52 29.53 18.22 -5.23
CA ASP A 52 30.23 19.34 -5.87
C ASP A 52 29.53 20.70 -5.65
N GLY A 53 28.42 20.72 -4.90
CA GLY A 53 27.61 21.91 -4.62
C GLY A 53 26.57 22.22 -5.70
N SER A 54 26.54 21.50 -6.80
CA SER A 54 25.51 21.63 -7.82
C SER A 54 24.18 20.98 -7.37
N GLY A 55 23.16 21.05 -8.22
CA GLY A 55 21.89 20.40 -7.96
C GLY A 55 21.47 19.45 -9.07
N ALA A 56 20.60 18.49 -8.73
CA ALA A 56 19.97 17.58 -9.67
C ALA A 56 18.48 17.41 -9.36
N PRO A 57 17.63 17.06 -10.35
CA PRO A 57 16.26 16.64 -10.07
C PRO A 57 16.26 15.28 -9.37
N ALA A 58 15.22 15.04 -8.59
CA ALA A 58 15.02 13.80 -7.85
C ALA A 58 13.70 13.12 -8.28
N PRO A 59 13.56 12.70 -9.54
CA PRO A 59 12.29 12.25 -10.11
C PRO A 59 11.81 10.96 -9.47
N LEU A 60 10.48 10.75 -9.48
CA LEU A 60 9.85 9.47 -9.18
C LEU A 60 9.65 8.67 -10.46
N SER A 61 9.63 7.35 -10.36
CA SER A 61 9.22 6.45 -11.43
C SER A 61 7.70 6.39 -11.60
N PRO A 62 7.18 5.70 -12.64
CA PRO A 62 5.87 5.08 -12.58
C PRO A 62 5.76 4.18 -11.35
N GLY A 63 4.54 3.89 -10.90
CA GLY A 63 4.32 3.16 -9.67
C GLY A 63 3.24 2.09 -9.75
N VAL A 64 3.05 1.45 -8.61
CA VAL A 64 2.02 0.45 -8.39
C VAL A 64 1.30 0.75 -7.08
N ALA A 65 -0.01 0.54 -7.06
CA ALA A 65 -0.87 0.74 -5.91
C ALA A 65 -1.73 -0.50 -5.64
N TYR A 66 -2.19 -0.64 -4.41
CA TYR A 66 -3.09 -1.72 -3.99
C TYR A 66 -3.99 -1.25 -2.85
N VAL A 67 -5.20 -1.79 -2.81
CA VAL A 67 -6.13 -1.66 -1.69
C VAL A 67 -6.52 -3.04 -1.19
N GLY A 68 -6.46 -3.23 0.12
CA GLY A 68 -6.85 -4.48 0.76
C GLY A 68 -6.79 -4.43 2.28
N LYS A 69 -7.03 -5.57 2.91
CA LYS A 69 -7.00 -5.69 4.38
C LYS A 69 -5.59 -5.78 4.96
N GLU A 70 -4.62 -6.13 4.15
CA GLU A 70 -3.25 -6.36 4.58
C GLU A 70 -2.48 -5.06 4.78
N ALA A 71 -1.47 -5.10 5.64
CA ALA A 71 -0.61 -3.95 5.88
C ALA A 71 0.13 -3.53 4.60
N SER A 72 0.74 -4.48 3.89
CA SER A 72 1.28 -4.30 2.54
C SER A 72 1.52 -5.67 1.91
N PRO A 73 1.02 -5.93 0.68
CA PRO A 73 1.41 -7.11 -0.07
C PRO A 73 2.73 -6.92 -0.84
N PHE A 74 3.30 -5.69 -0.87
CA PHE A 74 4.48 -5.38 -1.67
C PHE A 74 5.78 -5.68 -0.94
N PHE A 75 5.80 -5.45 0.38
CA PHE A 75 6.98 -5.69 1.22
C PHE A 75 6.61 -5.80 2.69
N ALA A 76 7.53 -6.35 3.45
CA ALA A 76 7.51 -6.29 4.92
C ALA A 76 8.88 -5.82 5.42
N VAL A 77 8.89 -4.86 6.33
CA VAL A 77 10.13 -4.34 6.95
C VAL A 77 10.88 -5.49 7.63
N GLY A 78 12.19 -5.58 7.39
CA GLY A 78 13.04 -6.65 7.90
C GLY A 78 12.96 -7.96 7.11
N LYS A 79 12.29 -7.99 5.97
CA LYS A 79 12.26 -9.15 5.05
C LYS A 79 12.97 -8.81 3.73
N PRO A 80 13.55 -9.79 3.04
CA PRO A 80 14.08 -9.59 1.70
C PRO A 80 13.02 -9.07 0.75
N ALA A 81 13.43 -8.22 -0.20
CA ALA A 81 12.57 -7.77 -1.28
C ALA A 81 12.16 -8.95 -2.17
N SER A 82 10.89 -8.97 -2.61
CA SER A 82 10.46 -9.85 -3.70
C SER A 82 11.12 -9.42 -5.03
N LYS A 83 11.09 -10.30 -6.03
CA LYS A 83 11.60 -9.93 -7.36
C LYS A 83 10.82 -8.75 -7.95
N GLY A 84 9.51 -8.68 -7.74
CA GLY A 84 8.68 -7.57 -8.19
C GLY A 84 9.04 -6.25 -7.53
N LEU A 85 9.26 -6.26 -6.20
CA LEU A 85 9.72 -5.07 -5.49
C LEU A 85 11.12 -4.65 -5.95
N GLN A 86 12.04 -5.61 -6.15
CA GLN A 86 13.37 -5.34 -6.68
C GLN A 86 13.29 -4.61 -8.03
N MET A 87 12.48 -5.11 -8.98
CA MET A 87 12.27 -4.46 -10.28
C MET A 87 11.71 -3.04 -10.14
N GLN A 88 10.79 -2.83 -9.20
CA GLN A 88 10.23 -1.51 -8.93
C GLN A 88 11.26 -0.56 -8.33
N ALA A 89 12.06 -1.01 -7.38
CA ALA A 89 13.01 -0.19 -6.64
C ALA A 89 14.28 0.14 -7.44
N GLU A 90 14.79 -0.82 -8.26
CA GLU A 90 16.00 -0.66 -9.06
C GLU A 90 15.74 0.02 -10.43
N ALA A 91 14.57 -0.18 -11.02
CA ALA A 91 14.29 0.25 -12.39
C ALA A 91 12.99 1.04 -12.58
N GLY A 92 12.19 1.19 -11.53
CA GLY A 92 10.88 1.84 -11.64
C GLY A 92 9.88 1.05 -12.49
N MET A 93 9.99 -0.29 -12.49
CA MET A 93 9.16 -1.22 -13.28
C MET A 93 8.01 -1.79 -12.42
N PRO A 94 6.80 -1.24 -12.50
CA PRO A 94 5.67 -1.69 -11.68
C PRO A 94 5.12 -3.07 -12.10
N ASP A 95 5.48 -3.56 -13.29
CA ASP A 95 5.00 -4.83 -13.83
C ASP A 95 5.37 -6.03 -12.95
N GLY A 96 6.54 -5.99 -12.31
CA GLY A 96 6.97 -7.07 -11.42
C GLY A 96 6.02 -7.25 -10.24
N ILE A 97 5.72 -6.18 -9.50
CA ILE A 97 4.77 -6.23 -8.38
C ILE A 97 3.37 -6.56 -8.89
N ALA A 98 2.94 -5.97 -10.01
CA ALA A 98 1.61 -6.23 -10.57
C ALA A 98 1.41 -7.70 -10.99
N ALA A 99 2.49 -8.40 -11.36
CA ALA A 99 2.46 -9.84 -11.63
C ALA A 99 2.41 -10.70 -10.36
N GLU A 100 3.02 -10.25 -9.27
CA GLU A 100 3.06 -10.96 -7.99
C GLU A 100 1.81 -10.74 -7.15
N VAL A 101 1.19 -9.55 -7.22
CA VAL A 101 0.09 -9.13 -6.34
C VAL A 101 -1.21 -8.95 -7.13
N LYS A 102 -2.11 -9.91 -6.99
CA LYS A 102 -3.42 -9.85 -7.63
C LYS A 102 -4.20 -8.62 -7.15
N GLY A 103 -4.68 -7.81 -8.09
CA GLY A 103 -5.43 -6.58 -7.81
C GLY A 103 -4.55 -5.33 -7.65
N ALA A 104 -3.23 -5.46 -7.78
CA ALA A 104 -2.37 -4.30 -7.87
C ALA A 104 -2.62 -3.53 -9.17
N VAL A 105 -2.64 -2.20 -9.08
CA VAL A 105 -2.93 -1.27 -10.18
C VAL A 105 -1.69 -0.46 -10.48
N LYS A 106 -1.22 -0.51 -11.73
CA LYS A 106 -0.11 0.33 -12.20
C LYS A 106 -0.62 1.75 -12.49
N PHE A 107 0.22 2.74 -12.26
CA PHE A 107 -0.05 4.13 -12.62
C PHE A 107 1.21 4.79 -13.20
N GLY A 108 1.02 5.76 -14.09
CA GLY A 108 2.09 6.52 -14.71
C GLY A 108 2.68 7.56 -13.75
N ARG A 109 3.80 8.15 -14.16
CA ARG A 109 4.44 9.22 -13.39
C ARG A 109 3.51 10.43 -13.28
N ASN A 110 3.23 10.87 -12.06
CA ASN A 110 2.30 11.98 -11.75
C ASN A 110 0.85 11.74 -12.23
N GLU A 111 0.48 10.51 -12.55
CA GLU A 111 -0.89 10.16 -12.90
C GLU A 111 -1.68 9.78 -11.65
N PRO A 112 -2.93 10.25 -11.49
CA PRO A 112 -3.77 9.83 -10.39
C PRO A 112 -4.20 8.37 -10.57
N VAL A 113 -4.34 7.66 -9.45
CA VAL A 113 -4.92 6.33 -9.41
C VAL A 113 -6.27 6.36 -8.70
N THR A 114 -7.29 5.81 -9.37
CA THR A 114 -8.60 5.63 -8.76
C THR A 114 -8.69 4.24 -8.14
N VAL A 115 -9.08 4.19 -6.88
CA VAL A 115 -9.24 2.95 -6.11
C VAL A 115 -10.57 2.94 -5.38
N THR A 116 -11.11 1.75 -5.15
CA THR A 116 -12.33 1.55 -4.36
C THR A 116 -11.97 0.86 -3.07
N ALA A 117 -12.49 1.34 -1.95
CA ALA A 117 -12.19 0.82 -0.63
C ALA A 117 -13.43 0.81 0.28
N ARG A 118 -13.43 -0.05 1.28
CA ARG A 118 -14.39 -0.10 2.40
C ARG A 118 -13.71 0.28 3.71
N PRO A 119 -14.44 0.74 4.72
CA PRO A 119 -13.89 0.91 6.06
C PRO A 119 -13.09 -0.31 6.52
N GLY A 120 -11.86 -0.05 6.99
CA GLY A 120 -10.88 -1.07 7.36
C GLY A 120 -9.97 -1.55 6.23
N ASP A 121 -10.20 -1.17 4.98
CA ASP A 121 -9.23 -1.35 3.91
C ASP A 121 -8.09 -0.33 4.04
N ARG A 122 -6.93 -0.72 3.54
CA ARG A 122 -5.71 0.06 3.57
C ARG A 122 -5.18 0.25 2.16
N PHE A 123 -4.57 1.39 1.91
CA PHE A 123 -3.93 1.73 0.67
C PHE A 123 -2.42 1.61 0.78
N THR A 124 -1.78 1.00 -0.20
CA THR A 124 -0.33 0.99 -0.34
C THR A 124 0.07 1.37 -1.76
N PHE A 125 1.29 1.88 -1.91
CA PHE A 125 1.91 2.13 -3.19
C PHE A 125 3.41 1.94 -3.09
N ALA A 126 4.09 1.81 -4.24
CA ALA A 126 5.54 1.88 -4.35
C ALA A 126 5.93 2.65 -5.62
N VAL A 127 6.85 3.61 -5.47
CA VAL A 127 7.49 4.36 -6.57
C VAL A 127 8.98 4.47 -6.30
N MET A 128 9.83 4.25 -7.31
CA MET A 128 11.28 4.37 -7.18
C MET A 128 11.69 5.83 -6.99
N PHE A 129 12.65 6.07 -6.11
CA PHE A 129 13.43 7.29 -6.05
C PHE A 129 14.50 7.24 -7.16
N GLY A 130 14.30 7.99 -8.23
CA GLY A 130 15.08 7.83 -9.46
C GLY A 130 16.58 8.13 -9.36
N GLN A 131 17.06 8.78 -8.31
CA GLN A 131 18.47 9.06 -8.06
C GLN A 131 19.09 8.09 -7.04
N SER A 132 18.66 6.85 -7.05
CA SER A 132 19.17 5.79 -6.19
C SER A 132 19.39 4.49 -6.95
N ASN A 133 19.99 3.51 -6.29
CA ASN A 133 20.13 2.15 -6.80
C ASN A 133 18.84 1.37 -6.64
N ASP A 134 18.29 1.31 -5.41
CA ASP A 134 17.13 0.49 -5.08
C ASP A 134 16.24 1.12 -3.98
N LEU A 135 16.22 2.47 -3.91
CA LEU A 135 15.35 3.15 -2.97
C LEU A 135 13.97 3.42 -3.55
N PHE A 136 12.95 3.30 -2.71
CA PHE A 136 11.56 3.55 -3.10
C PHE A 136 10.75 4.25 -2.01
N TYR A 137 9.79 5.06 -2.42
CA TYR A 137 8.80 5.65 -1.51
C TYR A 137 7.58 4.75 -1.40
N ALA A 138 7.12 4.59 -0.16
CA ALA A 138 5.90 3.86 0.20
C ALA A 138 5.30 4.42 1.49
N PRO A 139 4.06 4.08 1.86
CA PRO A 139 3.50 4.46 3.15
C PRO A 139 4.32 3.92 4.32
N LYS A 140 4.43 4.69 5.40
CA LYS A 140 5.05 4.26 6.66
C LYS A 140 4.38 3.00 7.18
N GLY A 141 5.18 1.98 7.51
CA GLY A 141 4.67 0.67 7.91
C GLY A 141 4.00 -0.12 6.78
N GLY A 142 4.17 0.31 5.53
CA GLY A 142 3.73 -0.41 4.33
C GLY A 142 2.35 -0.03 3.80
N SER A 143 1.48 0.61 4.57
CA SER A 143 0.15 1.03 4.10
C SER A 143 -0.44 2.14 4.95
N MET A 144 -1.37 2.93 4.39
CA MET A 144 -2.11 3.98 5.08
C MET A 144 -3.61 3.67 5.12
N ALA A 145 -4.31 4.16 6.15
CA ALA A 145 -5.76 4.05 6.25
C ALA A 145 -6.44 5.06 5.31
N LEU A 146 -7.49 4.64 4.61
CA LEU A 146 -8.35 5.53 3.83
C LEU A 146 -9.58 6.00 4.63
N PHE A 147 -9.86 5.38 5.76
CA PHE A 147 -10.97 5.71 6.64
C PHE A 147 -10.50 5.87 8.09
N ASP A 148 -11.15 6.75 8.81
CA ASP A 148 -10.98 6.89 10.25
C ASP A 148 -11.69 5.75 11.01
N LYS A 149 -11.56 5.76 12.36
CA LYS A 149 -12.20 4.75 13.22
C LYS A 149 -13.73 4.77 13.17
N ALA A 150 -14.33 5.88 12.73
CA ALA A 150 -15.78 6.02 12.56
C ALA A 150 -16.24 5.63 11.14
N GLY A 151 -15.32 5.18 10.27
CA GLY A 151 -15.62 4.80 8.89
C GLY A 151 -15.75 5.99 7.94
N ARG A 152 -15.31 7.18 8.32
CA ARG A 152 -15.34 8.37 7.46
C ARG A 152 -14.07 8.44 6.62
N PRO A 153 -14.17 8.82 5.32
CA PRO A 153 -13.01 9.01 4.45
C PRO A 153 -11.99 10.01 5.04
N ILE A 154 -10.71 9.68 4.97
CA ILE A 154 -9.61 10.56 5.34
C ILE A 154 -9.07 11.16 4.04
N LEU A 155 -9.39 12.41 3.80
CA LEU A 155 -9.02 13.14 2.58
C LEU A 155 -7.91 14.17 2.86
N GLY A 156 -7.33 14.71 1.79
CA GLY A 156 -6.33 15.77 1.84
C GLY A 156 -4.90 15.28 1.67
N ASP A 157 -3.95 16.07 2.12
CA ASP A 157 -2.51 15.78 2.04
C ASP A 157 -2.14 14.68 3.04
N ARG A 158 -1.55 13.61 2.52
CA ARG A 158 -1.09 12.44 3.27
C ARG A 158 0.41 12.23 3.14
N THR A 159 1.14 13.23 2.63
CA THR A 159 2.59 13.15 2.40
C THR A 159 3.38 12.77 3.65
N ALA A 160 3.01 13.29 4.81
CA ALA A 160 3.67 12.99 6.08
C ALA A 160 3.59 11.49 6.48
N GLU A 161 2.72 10.70 5.86
CA GLU A 161 2.60 9.27 6.10
C GLU A 161 3.48 8.40 5.19
N VAL A 162 4.30 9.03 4.34
CA VAL A 162 5.23 8.35 3.43
C VAL A 162 6.62 8.28 4.04
N ALA A 163 7.39 7.26 3.66
CA ALA A 163 8.82 7.14 3.98
C ALA A 163 9.61 6.67 2.76
N LEU A 164 10.90 6.98 2.75
CA LEU A 164 11.88 6.42 1.84
C LEU A 164 12.39 5.11 2.43
N TYR A 165 12.32 4.05 1.65
CA TYR A 165 12.79 2.71 1.98
C TYR A 165 13.94 2.30 1.09
N ASP A 166 14.81 1.49 1.64
CA ASP A 166 15.85 0.75 0.97
C ASP A 166 15.35 -0.69 0.76
N ALA A 167 15.41 -1.19 -0.47
CA ALA A 167 15.00 -2.56 -0.78
C ALA A 167 16.04 -3.60 -0.36
N GLY A 168 17.28 -3.18 -0.08
CA GLY A 168 18.38 -4.05 0.35
C GLY A 168 18.85 -5.00 -0.75
N THR A 169 18.73 -4.60 -2.00
CA THR A 169 19.06 -5.44 -3.17
C THR A 169 20.34 -5.02 -3.86
N GLU A 170 20.70 -3.73 -3.78
CA GLU A 170 21.96 -3.18 -4.29
C GLU A 170 22.62 -2.27 -3.24
N VAL A 171 23.95 -2.27 -3.21
CA VAL A 171 24.73 -1.39 -2.31
C VAL A 171 24.44 0.07 -2.67
N ASN A 172 23.99 0.85 -1.69
CA ASN A 172 23.66 2.25 -1.88
C ASN A 172 24.85 3.10 -2.32
N GLN A 173 24.66 3.89 -3.34
CA GLN A 173 25.64 4.88 -3.84
C GLN A 173 25.18 6.29 -3.48
N ILE A 174 26.10 7.27 -3.52
CA ILE A 174 25.79 8.69 -3.28
C ILE A 174 24.65 9.10 -4.23
N PRO A 175 23.51 9.60 -3.72
CA PRO A 175 22.38 10.01 -4.54
C PRO A 175 22.78 11.03 -5.61
N GLY A 176 22.34 10.81 -6.84
CA GLY A 176 22.56 11.72 -7.96
C GLY A 176 23.92 11.59 -8.68
N VAL A 177 24.90 10.84 -8.15
CA VAL A 177 26.22 10.66 -8.80
C VAL A 177 26.62 9.22 -9.02
N GLY A 178 26.00 8.27 -8.33
CA GLY A 178 26.33 6.84 -8.50
C GLY A 178 26.08 6.35 -9.93
N PRO A 179 27.00 5.57 -10.54
CA PRO A 179 26.90 5.12 -11.94
C PRO A 179 25.74 4.15 -12.18
N ASP A 180 25.31 3.41 -11.15
CA ASP A 180 24.31 2.36 -11.26
C ASP A 180 22.91 2.80 -10.85
N GLN A 181 22.70 4.11 -10.68
CA GLN A 181 21.40 4.70 -10.37
C GLN A 181 20.54 4.90 -11.61
N GLY A 182 19.23 4.90 -11.49
CA GLY A 182 18.25 4.94 -12.57
C GLY A 182 18.61 5.79 -13.79
N PRO A 183 19.04 7.08 -13.68
CA PRO A 183 19.38 7.89 -14.85
C PRO A 183 20.68 7.51 -15.56
N ARG A 184 21.55 6.71 -14.96
CA ARG A 184 22.91 6.40 -15.43
C ARG A 184 23.14 4.92 -15.70
N GLN A 185 22.35 4.04 -15.08
CA GLN A 185 22.44 2.60 -15.34
C GLN A 185 22.06 2.26 -16.78
N LYS A 186 22.73 1.28 -17.37
CA LYS A 186 22.44 0.77 -18.71
C LYS A 186 21.35 -0.29 -18.69
N THR A 187 21.25 -1.02 -17.61
CA THR A 187 20.26 -2.05 -17.34
C THR A 187 19.99 -2.12 -15.84
N TRP A 188 18.84 -2.60 -15.44
CA TRP A 188 18.55 -2.87 -14.03
C TRP A 188 19.44 -4.00 -13.50
N ARG A 189 19.68 -4.03 -12.18
CA ARG A 189 20.63 -4.94 -11.51
C ARG A 189 22.08 -4.79 -12.01
N GLN A 190 22.48 -3.58 -12.30
CA GLN A 190 23.85 -3.31 -12.72
C GLN A 190 24.78 -3.05 -11.52
N GLY A 191 24.22 -2.56 -10.41
CA GLY A 191 24.97 -2.23 -9.20
C GLY A 191 25.52 -3.45 -8.46
N GLU A 192 26.40 -3.19 -7.49
CA GLU A 192 26.90 -4.20 -6.57
C GLU A 192 25.72 -4.75 -5.75
N LEU A 193 25.56 -6.09 -5.79
CA LEU A 193 24.42 -6.73 -5.12
C LEU A 193 24.58 -6.72 -3.60
N GLU A 194 23.52 -6.36 -2.91
CA GLU A 194 23.35 -6.53 -1.49
C GLU A 194 22.36 -7.67 -1.21
N HIS A 195 22.57 -8.44 -0.15
CA HIS A 195 21.67 -9.49 0.31
C HIS A 195 20.97 -9.06 1.60
N GLY A 196 20.45 -7.83 1.56
CA GLY A 196 19.81 -7.16 2.68
C GLY A 196 18.33 -7.47 2.84
N THR A 197 17.66 -6.62 3.57
CA THR A 197 16.21 -6.67 3.82
C THR A 197 15.65 -5.27 3.74
N VAL A 198 14.36 -5.15 3.47
CA VAL A 198 13.68 -3.85 3.35
C VAL A 198 13.67 -3.12 4.68
N TRP A 199 14.19 -1.90 4.70
CA TRP A 199 14.13 -0.98 5.84
C TRP A 199 13.91 0.47 5.41
N PRO A 200 13.37 1.34 6.28
CA PRO A 200 13.55 2.78 6.09
C PRO A 200 15.04 3.10 5.95
N VAL A 201 15.38 3.97 5.00
CA VAL A 201 16.77 4.35 4.71
C VAL A 201 17.54 4.70 5.99
N ARG A 202 18.75 4.14 6.14
CA ARG A 202 19.59 4.26 7.34
C ARG A 202 21.04 4.62 7.04
N ASP A 203 21.40 4.74 5.76
CA ASP A 203 22.75 5.10 5.36
C ASP A 203 23.10 6.55 5.76
N ALA A 204 24.34 6.94 5.52
CA ALA A 204 24.85 8.26 5.86
C ALA A 204 24.69 9.32 4.74
N TRP A 205 24.00 8.96 3.63
CA TRP A 205 23.85 9.88 2.53
C TRP A 205 22.79 10.94 2.82
N ALA A 206 22.96 12.11 2.22
CA ALA A 206 21.99 13.20 2.32
C ALA A 206 20.90 13.01 1.27
N TYR A 207 19.66 12.90 1.72
CA TYR A 207 18.47 12.86 0.88
C TYR A 207 17.67 14.14 1.02
N PRO A 208 16.99 14.61 -0.05
CA PRO A 208 16.11 15.77 0.06
C PRO A 208 14.99 15.53 1.08
N PRO A 209 14.47 16.59 1.72
CA PRO A 209 13.27 16.48 2.55
C PRO A 209 12.12 15.86 1.76
N LEU A 210 11.35 14.97 2.41
CA LEU A 210 10.24 14.24 1.79
C LEU A 210 9.29 15.17 0.98
N ALA A 211 8.89 16.29 1.58
CA ALA A 211 7.96 17.23 0.97
C ALA A 211 8.51 17.99 -0.25
N GLU A 212 9.82 17.93 -0.49
CA GLU A 212 10.46 18.47 -1.68
C GLU A 212 10.56 17.45 -2.83
N VAL A 213 10.25 16.18 -2.57
CA VAL A 213 10.36 15.10 -3.56
C VAL A 213 8.99 14.59 -3.98
N ILE A 214 8.14 14.28 -3.01
CA ILE A 214 6.86 13.62 -3.23
C ILE A 214 5.73 14.35 -2.53
N ARG A 215 4.56 14.40 -3.17
CA ARG A 215 3.29 14.78 -2.57
C ARG A 215 2.29 13.66 -2.78
N VAL A 216 1.57 13.31 -1.73
CA VAL A 216 0.48 12.32 -1.79
C VAL A 216 -0.80 12.98 -1.32
N THR A 217 -1.80 13.04 -2.20
CA THR A 217 -3.11 13.62 -1.90
C THR A 217 -4.21 12.59 -2.13
N VAL A 218 -5.14 12.51 -1.20
CA VAL A 218 -6.34 11.65 -1.31
C VAL A 218 -7.57 12.54 -1.44
N SER A 219 -8.37 12.30 -2.47
CA SER A 219 -9.66 12.99 -2.70
C SER A 219 -10.77 11.98 -2.95
N ALA A 220 -12.03 12.43 -2.83
CA ALA A 220 -13.15 11.63 -3.32
C ALA A 220 -13.05 11.54 -4.85
N ALA A 221 -13.30 10.35 -5.40
CA ALA A 221 -13.42 10.24 -6.85
C ALA A 221 -14.68 10.99 -7.33
N PRO A 222 -14.67 11.54 -8.56
CA PRO A 222 -15.86 12.13 -9.15
C PRO A 222 -17.01 11.13 -9.15
N SER A 223 -18.23 11.60 -8.86
CA SER A 223 -19.43 10.80 -9.02
C SER A 223 -19.62 10.51 -10.52
N SER A 224 -19.74 9.24 -10.89
CA SER A 224 -20.06 8.80 -12.24
C SER A 224 -21.54 9.05 -12.57
#